data_77ffd19e22eb91f6e1edbf4d71593f3a
#
_entry.id   77ffd19e22eb91f6e1edbf4d71593f3a
#
_cell.length_a   1.000
_cell.length_b   1.000
_cell.length_c   1.000
_cell.angle_alpha   90.00
_cell.angle_beta   90.00
_cell.angle_gamma   90.00
#
_symmetry.space_group_name_H-M   'P 1'
#
loop_
_entity.id
_entity.type
_entity.pdbx_description
1 polymer ?
#
loop_
_entity_poly.entity_id
_entity_poly.type
_entity_poly.pdbx_seq_one_letter_code
_entity_poly.pdbx_strand_id
1 'polypeptide(L)'
;AANRVSTLFGPDAVLLILPADHLIEDQSSLAESVEQAVSLAATGKLVTFGVVPTKPETGFGYIECDTPLAPDCFKVRRFVEKPDQQTAQNFIESGRYIWNAGMFCFTAGTMLDEIGHFLPDTLNLARDCLAASHHGTDPDHHVVQLDASTLHKIADTSIDYAIMEKSEKIAVVSARFDW
;
A
#
# COMPACT_ATOMS: atom_id res chain seq x y z
N ALA A 1 -1.35 -3.63 -11.35
CA ALA A 1 -0.78 -2.30 -11.56
C ALA A 1 0.76 -2.35 -11.64
N ALA A 2 1.50 -2.73 -10.58
CA ALA A 2 2.98 -2.66 -10.52
C ALA A 2 3.69 -3.33 -11.73
N ASN A 3 3.25 -4.53 -12.13
CA ASN A 3 3.83 -5.23 -13.29
C ASN A 3 3.68 -4.41 -14.59
N ARG A 4 2.52 -3.81 -14.84
CA ARG A 4 2.29 -2.98 -16.03
C ARG A 4 3.13 -1.70 -15.99
N VAL A 5 3.16 -1.03 -14.85
CA VAL A 5 3.94 0.20 -14.64
C VAL A 5 5.43 -0.08 -14.82
N SER A 6 5.96 -1.16 -14.23
CA SER A 6 7.36 -1.57 -14.39
C SER A 6 7.73 -1.83 -15.86
N THR A 7 6.83 -2.46 -16.62
CA THR A 7 7.06 -2.72 -18.07
C THR A 7 7.11 -1.44 -18.89
N LEU A 8 6.28 -0.45 -18.57
CA LEU A 8 6.16 0.79 -19.36
C LEU A 8 7.16 1.87 -18.97
N PHE A 9 7.47 1.98 -17.67
CA PHE A 9 8.19 3.11 -17.10
C PHE A 9 9.43 2.70 -16.29
N GLY A 10 9.70 1.41 -16.21
CA GLY A 10 10.82 0.86 -15.44
C GLY A 10 10.47 0.54 -13.97
N PRO A 11 11.37 -0.22 -13.31
CA PRO A 11 11.16 -0.67 -11.94
C PRO A 11 11.16 0.46 -10.90
N ASP A 12 11.82 1.57 -11.18
CA ASP A 12 11.93 2.73 -10.29
C ASP A 12 10.69 3.65 -10.33
N ALA A 13 9.75 3.39 -11.26
CA ALA A 13 8.53 4.16 -11.35
C ALA A 13 7.71 4.05 -10.05
N VAL A 14 7.34 5.19 -9.47
CA VAL A 14 6.58 5.27 -8.22
C VAL A 14 5.09 5.14 -8.50
N LEU A 15 4.43 4.30 -7.71
CA LEU A 15 2.98 4.18 -7.67
C LEU A 15 2.47 4.76 -6.37
N LEU A 16 1.47 5.63 -6.48
CA LEU A 16 0.60 6.07 -5.39
C LEU A 16 -0.75 5.39 -5.56
N ILE A 17 -1.13 4.57 -4.59
CA ILE A 17 -2.39 3.81 -4.58
C ILE A 17 -3.34 4.49 -3.60
N LEU A 18 -4.49 4.91 -4.09
CA LEU A 18 -5.49 5.62 -3.31
C LEU A 18 -6.82 4.87 -3.36
N PRO A 19 -7.55 4.73 -2.23
CA PRO A 19 -8.94 4.29 -2.24
C PRO A 19 -9.83 5.30 -3.00
N ALA A 20 -10.85 4.78 -3.67
CA ALA A 20 -11.72 5.62 -4.51
C ALA A 20 -12.84 6.34 -3.72
N ASP A 21 -13.02 5.97 -2.47
CA ASP A 21 -14.11 6.40 -1.58
C ASP A 21 -13.65 7.34 -0.44
N HIS A 22 -12.37 7.72 -0.42
CA HIS A 22 -11.87 8.68 0.56
C HIS A 22 -12.08 10.12 0.09
N LEU A 23 -12.58 10.95 1.01
CA LEU A 23 -12.63 12.39 0.84
C LEU A 23 -11.58 13.04 1.75
N ILE A 24 -10.60 13.70 1.17
CA ILE A 24 -9.56 14.45 1.88
C ILE A 24 -9.67 15.91 1.46
N GLU A 25 -10.11 16.76 2.39
CA GLU A 25 -10.31 18.19 2.10
C GLU A 25 -9.00 18.99 2.15
N ASP A 26 -8.09 18.64 3.07
CA ASP A 26 -6.78 19.29 3.17
C ASP A 26 -5.80 18.75 2.14
N GLN A 27 -5.89 19.31 0.91
CA GLN A 27 -5.03 18.96 -0.22
C GLN A 27 -3.55 19.32 0.03
N SER A 28 -3.25 20.33 0.83
CA SER A 28 -1.89 20.74 1.13
C SER A 28 -1.18 19.73 2.01
N SER A 29 -1.81 19.30 3.11
CA SER A 29 -1.26 18.26 4.00
C SER A 29 -1.16 16.91 3.30
N LEU A 30 -2.09 16.59 2.39
CA LEU A 30 -1.98 15.40 1.55
C LEU A 30 -0.75 15.46 0.64
N ALA A 31 -0.54 16.60 -0.05
CA ALA A 31 0.60 16.76 -0.95
C ALA A 31 1.94 16.63 -0.22
N GLU A 32 2.10 17.26 0.94
CA GLU A 32 3.30 17.13 1.80
C GLU A 32 3.55 15.67 2.21
N SER A 33 2.49 14.97 2.63
CA SER A 33 2.57 13.55 3.01
C SER A 33 2.97 12.66 1.82
N VAL A 34 2.44 12.97 0.62
CA VAL A 34 2.80 12.25 -0.62
C VAL A 34 4.26 12.49 -1.00
N GLU A 35 4.78 13.72 -0.90
CA GLU A 35 6.19 14.01 -1.18
C GLU A 35 7.13 13.22 -0.24
N GLN A 36 6.79 13.13 1.03
CA GLN A 36 7.53 12.32 2.00
C GLN A 36 7.46 10.82 1.63
N ALA A 37 6.27 10.33 1.27
CA ALA A 37 6.08 8.94 0.88
C ALA A 37 6.87 8.58 -0.39
N VAL A 38 6.87 9.45 -1.40
CA VAL A 38 7.67 9.28 -2.63
C VAL A 38 9.16 9.20 -2.32
N SER A 39 9.65 10.09 -1.44
CA SER A 39 11.06 10.12 -1.03
C SER A 39 11.47 8.81 -0.34
N LEU A 40 10.63 8.26 0.55
CA LEU A 40 10.86 6.97 1.19
C LEU A 40 10.74 5.80 0.22
N ALA A 41 9.75 5.81 -0.68
CA ALA A 41 9.56 4.77 -1.69
C ALA A 41 10.78 4.63 -2.60
N ALA A 42 11.40 5.76 -2.98
CA ALA A 42 12.65 5.77 -3.77
C ALA A 42 13.83 5.09 -3.06
N THR A 43 13.78 4.93 -1.73
CA THR A 43 14.78 4.17 -0.96
C THR A 43 14.45 2.67 -0.83
N GLY A 44 13.48 2.16 -1.56
CA GLY A 44 13.06 0.76 -1.54
C GLY A 44 12.10 0.42 -0.38
N LYS A 45 11.37 1.41 0.15
CA LYS A 45 10.35 1.17 1.17
C LYS A 45 8.96 0.94 0.53
N LEU A 46 8.14 0.14 1.21
CA LEU A 46 6.70 0.11 1.02
C LEU A 46 6.09 1.08 2.02
N VAL A 47 5.59 2.20 1.53
CA VAL A 47 5.09 3.27 2.40
C VAL A 47 3.58 3.20 2.49
N THR A 48 3.06 3.30 3.71
CA THR A 48 1.63 3.52 3.96
C THR A 48 1.42 4.85 4.69
N PHE A 49 0.17 5.31 4.73
CA PHE A 49 -0.22 6.54 5.42
C PHE A 49 -0.98 6.18 6.68
N GLY A 50 -0.59 6.79 7.78
CA GLY A 50 -1.18 6.53 9.08
C GLY A 50 -1.89 7.74 9.65
N VAL A 51 -3.01 7.53 10.34
CA VAL A 51 -3.80 8.56 10.99
C VAL A 51 -3.91 8.26 12.48
N VAL A 52 -3.86 9.31 13.32
CA VAL A 52 -3.94 9.16 14.77
C VAL A 52 -5.32 8.61 15.18
N PRO A 53 -5.38 7.48 15.90
CA PRO A 53 -6.64 6.89 16.30
C PRO A 53 -7.39 7.78 17.31
N THR A 54 -8.71 7.89 17.13
CA THR A 54 -9.60 8.62 18.07
C THR A 54 -10.49 7.69 18.89
N LYS A 55 -10.63 6.42 18.49
CA LYS A 55 -11.47 5.40 19.14
C LYS A 55 -10.98 3.99 18.77
N PRO A 56 -11.34 2.93 19.53
CA PRO A 56 -10.88 1.57 19.24
C PRO A 56 -11.71 0.92 18.11
N GLU A 57 -11.40 1.27 16.86
CA GLU A 57 -12.04 0.68 15.68
C GLU A 57 -11.49 -0.71 15.37
N THR A 58 -12.37 -1.66 15.16
CA THR A 58 -12.02 -3.05 14.80
C THR A 58 -12.03 -3.29 13.30
N GLY A 59 -12.52 -2.33 12.51
CA GLY A 59 -12.56 -2.38 11.06
C GLY A 59 -11.29 -1.90 10.36
N PHE A 60 -10.32 -1.34 11.11
CA PHE A 60 -9.11 -0.73 10.57
C PHE A 60 -7.86 -1.54 10.88
N GLY A 61 -6.82 -1.37 10.06
CA GLY A 61 -5.46 -1.80 10.36
C GLY A 61 -4.77 -0.84 11.36
N TYR A 62 -3.94 -1.40 12.22
CA TYR A 62 -3.14 -0.67 13.21
C TYR A 62 -1.65 -0.86 12.92
N ILE A 63 -0.91 0.24 12.98
CA ILE A 63 0.51 0.30 12.67
C ILE A 63 1.27 0.73 13.92
N GLU A 64 2.15 -0.13 14.44
CA GLU A 64 3.08 0.24 15.51
C GLU A 64 4.29 0.97 14.92
N CYS A 65 4.41 2.26 15.26
CA CYS A 65 5.54 3.08 14.86
C CYS A 65 6.80 2.69 15.65
N ASP A 66 7.93 2.60 14.96
CA ASP A 66 9.24 2.28 15.54
C ASP A 66 10.19 3.48 15.39
N THR A 67 11.37 3.26 14.83
CA THR A 67 12.42 4.26 14.68
C THR A 67 12.03 5.36 13.69
N PRO A 68 12.20 6.64 14.02
CA PRO A 68 12.01 7.73 13.07
C PRO A 68 12.97 7.61 11.87
N LEU A 69 12.46 7.81 10.66
CA LEU A 69 13.22 7.86 9.41
C LEU A 69 13.39 9.30 8.92
N ALA A 70 12.38 10.15 9.15
CA ALA A 70 12.31 11.56 8.85
C ALA A 70 11.22 12.21 9.73
N PRO A 71 11.02 13.53 9.70
CA PRO A 71 9.87 14.16 10.37
C PRO A 71 8.56 13.49 9.92
N ASP A 72 7.73 13.10 10.89
CA ASP A 72 6.45 12.39 10.69
C ASP A 72 6.54 11.04 9.93
N CYS A 73 7.74 10.50 9.72
CA CYS A 73 8.00 9.25 9.01
C CYS A 73 8.68 8.23 9.93
N PHE A 74 8.15 7.02 9.98
CA PHE A 74 8.65 5.98 10.89
C PHE A 74 8.84 4.64 10.18
N LYS A 75 9.82 3.86 10.63
CA LYS A 75 9.85 2.44 10.37
C LYS A 75 8.67 1.79 11.07
N VAL A 76 8.03 0.82 10.45
CA VAL A 76 6.95 0.05 11.06
C VAL A 76 7.55 -1.15 11.80
N ARG A 77 7.18 -1.29 13.07
CA ARG A 77 7.53 -2.45 13.88
C ARG A 77 6.55 -3.60 13.65
N ARG A 78 5.26 -3.26 13.56
CA ARG A 78 4.19 -4.23 13.46
C ARG A 78 3.00 -3.61 12.72
N PHE A 79 2.40 -4.41 11.85
CA PHE A 79 1.14 -4.11 11.21
C PHE A 79 0.12 -5.17 11.66
N VAL A 80 -1.07 -4.77 12.07
CA VAL A 80 -2.14 -5.66 12.53
C VAL A 80 -3.45 -5.26 11.89
N GLU A 81 -3.96 -6.09 10.99
CA GLU A 81 -5.22 -5.82 10.30
C GLU A 81 -6.39 -6.30 11.17
N LYS A 82 -7.37 -5.41 11.36
CA LYS A 82 -8.66 -5.67 12.01
C LYS A 82 -8.54 -6.45 13.33
N PRO A 83 -7.91 -5.87 14.38
CA PRO A 83 -7.79 -6.50 15.68
C PRO A 83 -9.16 -6.65 16.36
N ASP A 84 -9.24 -7.49 17.37
CA ASP A 84 -10.42 -7.52 18.24
C ASP A 84 -10.53 -6.24 19.10
N GLN A 85 -11.68 -6.03 19.71
CA GLN A 85 -11.99 -4.82 20.49
C GLN A 85 -11.01 -4.58 21.64
N GLN A 86 -10.62 -5.63 22.37
CA GLN A 86 -9.69 -5.50 23.50
C GLN A 86 -8.30 -5.12 23.03
N THR A 87 -7.85 -5.73 21.92
CA THR A 87 -6.55 -5.44 21.30
C THR A 87 -6.52 -4.01 20.76
N ALA A 88 -7.58 -3.55 20.09
CA ALA A 88 -7.71 -2.18 19.59
C ALA A 88 -7.66 -1.16 20.74
N GLN A 89 -8.34 -1.44 21.85
CA GLN A 89 -8.30 -0.60 23.05
C GLN A 89 -6.88 -0.48 23.63
N ASN A 90 -6.19 -1.63 23.76
CA ASN A 90 -4.81 -1.66 24.26
C ASN A 90 -3.85 -0.88 23.33
N PHE A 91 -4.07 -0.93 22.02
CA PHE A 91 -3.25 -0.17 21.06
C PHE A 91 -3.38 1.33 21.26
N ILE A 92 -4.61 1.83 21.43
CA ILE A 92 -4.86 3.26 21.70
C ILE A 92 -4.24 3.67 23.02
N GLU A 93 -4.47 2.93 24.11
CA GLU A 93 -3.93 3.24 25.43
C GLU A 93 -2.40 3.28 25.46
N SER A 94 -1.74 2.49 24.60
CA SER A 94 -0.29 2.49 24.50
C SER A 94 0.28 3.76 23.85
N GLY A 95 -0.51 4.50 23.07
CA GLY A 95 -0.11 5.71 22.33
C GLY A 95 0.93 5.46 21.22
N ARG A 96 1.22 4.19 20.87
CA ARG A 96 2.26 3.83 19.90
C ARG A 96 1.72 3.43 18.54
N TYR A 97 0.39 3.30 18.41
CA TYR A 97 -0.26 2.82 17.20
C TYR A 97 -1.02 3.94 16.51
N ILE A 98 -0.98 3.91 15.19
CA ILE A 98 -1.80 4.74 14.31
C ILE A 98 -2.63 3.84 13.39
N TRP A 99 -3.74 4.36 12.88
CA TRP A 99 -4.56 3.62 11.90
C TRP A 99 -3.90 3.61 10.53
N ASN A 100 -4.01 2.51 9.80
CA ASN A 100 -3.70 2.44 8.38
C ASN A 100 -4.81 3.11 7.57
N ALA A 101 -4.47 4.15 6.82
CA ALA A 101 -5.41 4.85 5.93
C ALA A 101 -5.71 4.09 4.63
N GLY A 102 -5.11 2.92 4.39
CA GLY A 102 -5.33 2.15 3.16
C GLY A 102 -4.76 2.79 1.90
N MET A 103 -3.92 3.79 2.05
CA MET A 103 -3.16 4.41 0.97
C MET A 103 -1.72 3.90 0.97
N PHE A 104 -1.14 3.69 -0.21
CA PHE A 104 0.21 3.13 -0.32
C PHE A 104 1.03 3.86 -1.36
N CYS A 105 2.36 3.96 -1.10
CA CYS A 105 3.32 4.51 -2.04
C CYS A 105 4.56 3.63 -2.09
N PHE A 106 4.97 3.21 -3.30
CA PHE A 106 6.12 2.32 -3.48
C PHE A 106 6.62 2.38 -4.93
N THR A 107 7.86 1.94 -5.18
CA THR A 107 8.30 1.71 -6.55
C THR A 107 7.73 0.40 -7.10
N ALA A 108 7.53 0.33 -8.41
CA ALA A 108 7.03 -0.87 -9.07
C ALA A 108 7.95 -2.07 -8.77
N GLY A 109 9.26 -1.87 -8.80
CA GLY A 109 10.26 -2.90 -8.51
C GLY A 109 10.14 -3.43 -7.08
N THR A 110 10.15 -2.54 -6.07
CA THR A 110 10.02 -2.95 -4.67
C THR A 110 8.76 -3.80 -4.43
N MET A 111 7.62 -3.40 -4.98
CA MET A 111 6.38 -4.17 -4.83
C MET A 111 6.47 -5.53 -5.53
N LEU A 112 7.05 -5.59 -6.73
CA LEU A 112 7.18 -6.86 -7.47
C LEU A 112 8.14 -7.82 -6.77
N ASP A 113 9.21 -7.32 -6.14
CA ASP A 113 10.14 -8.13 -5.35
C ASP A 113 9.44 -8.73 -4.12
N GLU A 114 8.66 -7.93 -3.39
CA GLU A 114 7.92 -8.41 -2.22
C GLU A 114 6.81 -9.41 -2.60
N ILE A 115 6.06 -9.15 -3.67
CA ILE A 115 5.10 -10.13 -4.19
C ILE A 115 5.82 -11.41 -4.63
N GLY A 116 6.96 -11.30 -5.29
CA GLY A 116 7.77 -12.45 -5.69
C GLY A 116 8.29 -13.27 -4.52
N HIS A 117 8.58 -12.60 -3.40
CA HIS A 117 9.04 -13.24 -2.16
C HIS A 117 7.91 -13.95 -1.40
N PHE A 118 6.79 -13.27 -1.16
CA PHE A 118 5.71 -13.79 -0.33
C PHE A 118 4.63 -14.55 -1.09
N LEU A 119 4.43 -14.24 -2.38
CA LEU A 119 3.35 -14.76 -3.23
C LEU A 119 3.84 -15.06 -4.67
N PRO A 120 4.86 -15.92 -4.85
CA PRO A 120 5.44 -16.17 -6.18
C PRO A 120 4.43 -16.65 -7.22
N ASP A 121 3.48 -17.48 -6.83
CA ASP A 121 2.44 -17.99 -7.73
C ASP A 121 1.49 -16.86 -8.21
N THR A 122 1.12 -15.96 -7.30
CA THR A 122 0.31 -14.77 -7.63
C THR A 122 1.05 -13.87 -8.63
N LEU A 123 2.37 -13.67 -8.45
CA LEU A 123 3.17 -12.88 -9.38
C LEU A 123 3.20 -13.50 -10.78
N ASN A 124 3.40 -14.81 -10.86
CA ASN A 124 3.42 -15.54 -12.14
C ASN A 124 2.05 -15.47 -12.83
N LEU A 125 0.97 -15.76 -12.10
CA LEU A 125 -0.39 -15.67 -12.64
C LEU A 125 -0.74 -14.25 -13.09
N ALA A 126 -0.30 -13.22 -12.38
CA ALA A 126 -0.52 -11.82 -12.76
C ALA A 126 0.24 -11.46 -14.06
N ARG A 127 1.45 -12.00 -14.25
CA ARG A 127 2.22 -11.86 -15.51
C ARG A 127 1.53 -12.57 -16.67
N ASP A 128 1.10 -13.80 -16.47
CA ASP A 128 0.39 -14.59 -17.47
C ASP A 128 -0.95 -13.93 -17.86
N CYS A 129 -1.68 -13.41 -16.87
CA CYS A 129 -2.92 -12.68 -17.09
C CYS A 129 -2.68 -11.45 -17.98
N LEU A 130 -1.67 -10.64 -17.68
CA LEU A 130 -1.33 -9.46 -18.49
C LEU A 130 -0.88 -9.85 -19.91
N ALA A 131 -0.12 -10.93 -20.06
CA ALA A 131 0.33 -11.43 -21.37
C ALA A 131 -0.84 -11.90 -22.24
N ALA A 132 -1.87 -12.50 -21.64
CA ALA A 132 -3.08 -12.95 -22.32
C ALA A 132 -4.13 -11.85 -22.49
N SER A 133 -3.93 -10.66 -21.90
CA SER A 133 -4.91 -9.56 -21.90
C SER A 133 -4.96 -8.82 -23.25
N HIS A 134 -6.12 -8.29 -23.59
CA HIS A 134 -6.29 -7.46 -24.78
C HIS A 134 -5.97 -5.99 -24.47
N HIS A 135 -5.11 -5.40 -25.30
CA HIS A 135 -4.79 -3.99 -25.27
C HIS A 135 -5.67 -3.25 -26.27
N GLY A 136 -6.51 -2.34 -25.79
CA GLY A 136 -7.33 -1.49 -26.65
C GLY A 136 -6.46 -0.62 -27.56
N THR A 137 -6.96 -0.38 -28.77
CA THR A 137 -6.29 0.43 -29.81
C THR A 137 -6.76 1.89 -29.79
N ASP A 138 -7.56 2.30 -28.82
CA ASP A 138 -8.03 3.67 -28.68
C ASP A 138 -6.84 4.61 -28.41
N PRO A 139 -6.57 5.59 -29.30
CA PRO A 139 -5.43 6.49 -29.14
C PRO A 139 -5.54 7.39 -27.90
N ASP A 140 -6.75 7.63 -27.41
CA ASP A 140 -7.02 8.51 -26.28
C ASP A 140 -7.14 7.76 -24.94
N HIS A 141 -7.30 6.42 -24.98
CA HIS A 141 -7.51 5.60 -23.78
C HIS A 141 -6.70 4.30 -23.84
N HIS A 142 -5.71 4.18 -22.97
CA HIS A 142 -4.93 2.94 -22.79
C HIS A 142 -5.69 1.90 -21.96
N VAL A 143 -6.76 1.34 -22.53
CA VAL A 143 -7.56 0.31 -21.86
C VAL A 143 -6.87 -1.04 -21.99
N VAL A 144 -6.75 -1.77 -20.87
CA VAL A 144 -6.33 -3.16 -20.83
C VAL A 144 -7.49 -3.99 -20.32
N GLN A 145 -8.03 -4.85 -21.16
CA GLN A 145 -9.04 -5.83 -20.77
C GLN A 145 -8.33 -7.10 -20.29
N LEU A 146 -8.34 -7.30 -18.97
CA LEU A 146 -7.68 -8.44 -18.35
C LEU A 146 -8.30 -9.76 -18.79
N ASP A 147 -7.45 -10.79 -19.00
CA ASP A 147 -7.92 -12.15 -19.28
C ASP A 147 -8.60 -12.74 -18.04
N ALA A 148 -9.92 -12.92 -18.11
CA ALA A 148 -10.73 -13.40 -17.00
C ALA A 148 -10.33 -14.82 -16.57
N SER A 149 -9.95 -15.67 -17.51
CA SER A 149 -9.64 -17.08 -17.23
C SER A 149 -8.40 -17.28 -16.36
N THR A 150 -7.42 -16.39 -16.52
CA THR A 150 -6.20 -16.38 -15.71
C THR A 150 -6.41 -15.58 -14.43
N LEU A 151 -7.14 -14.45 -14.51
CA LEU A 151 -7.43 -13.62 -13.34
C LEU A 151 -8.15 -14.41 -12.23
N HIS A 152 -9.12 -15.26 -12.58
CA HIS A 152 -9.84 -16.10 -11.62
C HIS A 152 -8.99 -17.14 -10.89
N LYS A 153 -7.76 -17.40 -11.35
CA LYS A 153 -6.83 -18.32 -10.69
C LYS A 153 -6.01 -17.64 -9.59
N ILE A 154 -5.99 -16.31 -9.58
CA ILE A 154 -5.27 -15.53 -8.57
C ILE A 154 -6.02 -15.61 -7.25
N ALA A 155 -5.32 -15.93 -6.17
CA ALA A 155 -5.91 -16.00 -4.83
C ALA A 155 -6.47 -14.63 -4.41
N ASP A 156 -7.68 -14.62 -3.84
CA ASP A 156 -8.29 -13.44 -3.27
C ASP A 156 -7.69 -13.16 -1.89
N THR A 157 -6.80 -12.19 -1.83
CA THR A 157 -6.16 -11.75 -0.58
C THR A 157 -5.84 -10.26 -0.66
N SER A 158 -6.01 -9.54 0.45
CA SER A 158 -5.62 -8.13 0.51
C SER A 158 -4.11 -7.96 0.57
N ILE A 159 -3.63 -6.80 0.13
CA ILE A 159 -2.21 -6.42 0.24
C ILE A 159 -1.76 -6.38 1.71
N ASP A 160 -2.67 -6.03 2.63
CA ASP A 160 -2.38 -5.93 4.06
C ASP A 160 -1.93 -7.27 4.63
N TYR A 161 -2.73 -8.33 4.47
CA TYR A 161 -2.38 -9.69 4.91
C TYR A 161 -1.25 -10.32 4.08
N ALA A 162 -1.23 -10.02 2.79
CA ALA A 162 -0.31 -10.67 1.87
C ALA A 162 1.12 -10.16 2.02
N ILE A 163 1.29 -8.85 2.23
CA ILE A 163 2.58 -8.14 2.19
C ILE A 163 2.80 -7.31 3.45
N MET A 164 1.84 -6.42 3.84
CA MET A 164 2.10 -5.41 4.85
C MET A 164 2.32 -5.97 6.26
N GLU A 165 1.71 -7.11 6.60
CA GLU A 165 1.96 -7.79 7.88
C GLU A 165 3.28 -8.56 7.93
N LYS A 166 3.94 -8.79 6.78
CA LYS A 166 5.09 -9.71 6.65
C LYS A 166 6.39 -9.02 6.27
N SER A 167 6.31 -7.93 5.51
CA SER A 167 7.49 -7.27 4.97
C SER A 167 8.22 -6.44 6.02
N GLU A 168 9.55 -6.53 6.02
CA GLU A 168 10.43 -5.70 6.86
C GLU A 168 10.73 -4.32 6.22
N LYS A 169 10.24 -4.09 5.00
CA LYS A 169 10.46 -2.84 4.26
C LYS A 169 9.41 -1.76 4.53
N ILE A 170 8.45 -2.01 5.42
CA ILE A 170 7.34 -1.08 5.67
C ILE A 170 7.84 0.19 6.36
N ALA A 171 7.39 1.32 5.83
CA ALA A 171 7.47 2.62 6.47
C ALA A 171 6.07 3.26 6.51
N VAL A 172 5.85 4.17 7.43
CA VAL A 172 4.61 4.92 7.55
C VAL A 172 4.88 6.42 7.60
N VAL A 173 4.09 7.17 6.86
CA VAL A 173 3.97 8.63 6.99
C VAL A 173 2.78 8.91 7.90
N SER A 174 3.03 9.57 9.06
CA SER A 174 1.97 10.01 9.96
C SER A 174 1.29 11.25 9.36
N ALA A 175 0.15 11.02 8.73
CA ALA A 175 -0.57 12.06 8.01
C ALA A 175 -1.32 12.99 8.98
N ARG A 176 -1.39 14.27 8.60
CA ARG A 176 -2.05 15.33 9.39
C ARG A 176 -3.36 15.80 8.77
N PHE A 177 -3.77 15.20 7.65
CA PHE A 177 -5.05 15.50 7.01
C PHE A 177 -6.21 14.76 7.69
N ASP A 178 -7.38 15.35 7.64
CA ASP A 178 -8.63 14.72 8.08
C ASP A 178 -8.99 13.58 7.10
N TRP A 179 -9.33 12.41 7.68
CA TRP A 179 -9.59 11.17 6.96
C TRP A 179 -10.82 10.43 7.49
#